data_b796634288acbbe33c88900ccf0baa95
#
_entry.id   b796634288acbbe33c88900ccf0baa95
#
_cell.length_a   1.000
_cell.length_b   1.000
_cell.length_c   1.000
_cell.angle_alpha   90.00
_cell.angle_beta   90.00
_cell.angle_gamma   90.00
#
_symmetry.space_group_name_H-M   'P 1'
#
loop_
_entity.id
_entity.type
_entity.pdbx_description
1 polymer ?
#
loop_
_entity_poly.entity_id
_entity_poly.type
_entity_poly.pdbx_seq_one_letter_code
_entity_poly.pdbx_strand_id
1 'polypeptide(L)'
;MAKRIGILTGGGDVPGLNSVIKGVVYRGSDIGYEVVGFRRGWEGLTHLNLTDRASREHYIQMLTRENTRSIDRTGGTYLHSSRTNPKKMKKLPPHLTDTGYLVNENGTFDVTASVEASLKDLNIDYLVAIGGDDTLSYAAHLQRLGVKVVCIPKTMDNDVRNTEYCIGFSTAISRAMDAVTRQRSTIGSHERVGIFRVFGRDAGYTALYTAYVCSSRCGIPEYAFNLEKMMDLLAADKRNNPSNYCIVILSEGAKWEGYKMQEYGEPDAFGHRKKMSVGEAFASEVAARLKEETVVSDLTYDLRSGEADFVDKMIASTFAGMAVDTIQQGRSGLMTAIVNGCYAMSEIPDPKLGPRKVDSSMYNLERYRPTYNNKLGLPLFLTRP
;
A
#
# COMPACT_ATOMS: atom_id res chain seq x y z
N MET A 1 -25.62 -25.93 5.67
CA MET A 1 -24.74 -25.46 4.60
C MET A 1 -23.37 -25.19 5.19
N ALA A 2 -22.29 -25.36 4.45
CA ALA A 2 -20.96 -24.98 4.91
C ALA A 2 -20.91 -23.46 5.14
N LYS A 3 -20.21 -23.02 6.18
CA LYS A 3 -19.97 -21.58 6.42
C LYS A 3 -19.04 -21.03 5.38
N ARG A 4 -19.20 -19.75 5.02
CA ARG A 4 -18.44 -19.10 3.94
C ARG A 4 -17.69 -17.88 4.39
N ILE A 5 -16.43 -17.81 3.97
CA ILE A 5 -15.59 -16.61 4.06
C ILE A 5 -15.51 -15.99 2.66
N GLY A 6 -16.01 -14.76 2.52
CA GLY A 6 -15.71 -13.92 1.36
C GLY A 6 -14.32 -13.30 1.51
N ILE A 7 -13.57 -13.16 0.42
CA ILE A 7 -12.26 -12.51 0.44
C ILE A 7 -12.09 -11.61 -0.77
N LEU A 8 -11.53 -10.43 -0.56
CA LEU A 8 -11.19 -9.48 -1.63
C LEU A 8 -9.89 -8.72 -1.37
N THR A 9 -9.28 -8.25 -2.44
CA THR A 9 -8.12 -7.36 -2.41
C THR A 9 -8.47 -6.03 -3.09
N GLY A 10 -8.26 -4.90 -2.40
CA GLY A 10 -8.60 -3.57 -2.90
C GLY A 10 -7.41 -2.59 -2.91
N GLY A 11 -7.51 -1.58 -3.77
CA GLY A 11 -6.48 -0.58 -3.95
C GLY A 11 -5.31 -1.04 -4.83
N GLY A 12 -4.15 -0.38 -4.73
CA GLY A 12 -2.93 -0.82 -5.43
C GLY A 12 -2.47 -2.20 -4.96
N ASP A 13 -1.97 -3.01 -5.88
CA ASP A 13 -1.37 -4.30 -5.53
C ASP A 13 -0.01 -4.12 -4.86
N VAL A 14 0.39 -5.13 -4.12
CA VAL A 14 1.73 -5.23 -3.51
C VAL A 14 2.16 -6.70 -3.47
N PRO A 15 3.45 -6.99 -3.37
CA PRO A 15 3.93 -8.33 -3.06
C PRO A 15 3.40 -8.81 -1.69
N GLY A 16 2.99 -10.07 -1.60
CA GLY A 16 2.43 -10.68 -0.39
C GLY A 16 0.92 -10.89 -0.40
N LEU A 17 0.14 -10.20 -1.26
CA LEU A 17 -1.30 -10.39 -1.36
C LEU A 17 -1.70 -11.86 -1.62
N ASN A 18 -1.00 -12.52 -2.55
CA ASN A 18 -1.28 -13.91 -2.88
C ASN A 18 -0.95 -14.86 -1.72
N SER A 19 0.05 -14.53 -0.90
CA SER A 19 0.35 -15.30 0.32
C SER A 19 -0.78 -15.20 1.34
N VAL A 20 -1.39 -14.00 1.48
CA VAL A 20 -2.59 -13.82 2.32
C VAL A 20 -3.76 -14.64 1.81
N ILE A 21 -4.08 -14.53 0.50
CA ILE A 21 -5.19 -15.28 -0.12
C ILE A 21 -5.02 -16.78 0.13
N LYS A 22 -3.84 -17.33 -0.19
CA LYS A 22 -3.51 -18.74 0.06
C LYS A 22 -3.66 -19.11 1.53
N GLY A 23 -3.13 -18.30 2.44
CA GLY A 23 -3.20 -18.52 3.88
C GLY A 23 -4.64 -18.60 4.39
N VAL A 24 -5.50 -17.67 3.98
CA VAL A 24 -6.93 -17.66 4.33
C VAL A 24 -7.63 -18.91 3.78
N VAL A 25 -7.35 -19.30 2.54
CA VAL A 25 -7.94 -20.50 1.92
C VAL A 25 -7.52 -21.77 2.67
N TYR A 26 -6.23 -21.92 2.94
CA TYR A 26 -5.71 -23.10 3.62
C TYR A 26 -6.27 -23.22 5.04
N ARG A 27 -6.18 -22.14 5.81
CA ARG A 27 -6.64 -22.11 7.20
C ARG A 27 -8.17 -22.20 7.30
N GLY A 28 -8.92 -21.52 6.40
CA GLY A 28 -10.37 -21.60 6.33
C GLY A 28 -10.86 -23.03 6.02
N SER A 29 -10.18 -23.70 5.08
CA SER A 29 -10.47 -25.10 4.77
C SER A 29 -10.24 -26.05 5.95
N ASP A 30 -9.18 -25.79 6.78
CA ASP A 30 -8.89 -26.61 7.97
C ASP A 30 -10.02 -26.58 9.00
N ILE A 31 -10.76 -25.48 9.06
CA ILE A 31 -11.89 -25.29 10.00
C ILE A 31 -13.26 -25.46 9.34
N GLY A 32 -13.30 -26.00 8.11
CA GLY A 32 -14.53 -26.37 7.40
C GLY A 32 -15.28 -25.21 6.75
N TYR A 33 -14.63 -24.08 6.48
CA TYR A 33 -15.22 -22.97 5.72
C TYR A 33 -14.92 -23.10 4.23
N GLU A 34 -15.91 -22.77 3.40
CA GLU A 34 -15.70 -22.48 1.98
C GLU A 34 -15.17 -21.05 1.82
N VAL A 35 -14.24 -20.82 0.89
CA VAL A 35 -13.69 -19.48 0.64
C VAL A 35 -14.13 -19.01 -0.75
N VAL A 36 -14.79 -17.85 -0.78
CA VAL A 36 -15.32 -17.22 -2.00
C VAL A 36 -14.51 -15.96 -2.28
N GLY A 37 -13.75 -15.98 -3.36
CA GLY A 37 -12.97 -14.81 -3.82
C GLY A 37 -13.83 -13.86 -4.65
N PHE A 38 -13.82 -12.58 -4.31
CA PHE A 38 -14.41 -11.52 -5.12
C PHE A 38 -13.32 -10.88 -5.98
N ARG A 39 -13.43 -11.05 -7.28
CA ARG A 39 -12.46 -10.50 -8.23
C ARG A 39 -12.62 -8.99 -8.33
N ARG A 40 -11.50 -8.29 -8.52
CA ARG A 40 -11.42 -6.83 -8.67
C ARG A 40 -11.89 -6.04 -7.43
N GLY A 41 -11.72 -6.62 -6.24
CA GLY A 41 -12.02 -5.95 -4.97
C GLY A 41 -13.49 -5.54 -4.84
N TRP A 42 -13.74 -4.31 -4.38
CA TRP A 42 -15.12 -3.80 -4.25
C TRP A 42 -15.87 -3.69 -5.57
N GLU A 43 -15.16 -3.54 -6.71
CA GLU A 43 -15.80 -3.53 -8.03
C GLU A 43 -16.54 -4.84 -8.29
N GLY A 44 -15.95 -5.96 -7.90
CA GLY A 44 -16.59 -7.26 -8.06
C GLY A 44 -17.96 -7.33 -7.40
N LEU A 45 -18.07 -6.84 -6.17
CA LEU A 45 -19.35 -6.81 -5.45
C LEU A 45 -20.34 -5.76 -5.98
N THR A 46 -19.85 -4.62 -6.49
CA THR A 46 -20.74 -3.58 -7.04
C THR A 46 -21.26 -3.90 -8.42
N HIS A 47 -20.49 -4.63 -9.23
CA HIS A 47 -20.85 -4.96 -10.63
C HIS A 47 -21.44 -6.37 -10.78
N LEU A 48 -21.48 -7.15 -9.71
CA LEU A 48 -22.05 -8.47 -9.70
C LEU A 48 -23.55 -8.43 -9.95
N ASN A 49 -23.97 -8.95 -11.10
CA ASN A 49 -25.37 -9.27 -11.36
C ASN A 49 -25.65 -10.74 -10.99
N LEU A 50 -26.39 -10.94 -9.90
CA LEU A 50 -26.68 -12.28 -9.36
C LEU A 50 -27.57 -13.12 -10.28
N THR A 51 -28.37 -12.50 -11.15
CA THR A 51 -29.24 -13.20 -12.11
C THR A 51 -28.53 -13.57 -13.41
N ASP A 52 -27.34 -12.99 -13.64
CA ASP A 52 -26.53 -13.29 -14.83
C ASP A 52 -25.39 -14.25 -14.49
N ARG A 53 -25.41 -15.42 -15.12
CA ARG A 53 -24.39 -16.45 -14.94
C ARG A 53 -23.00 -15.98 -15.35
N ALA A 54 -22.88 -15.26 -16.46
CA ALA A 54 -21.61 -14.76 -16.96
C ALA A 54 -20.99 -13.74 -15.96
N SER A 55 -21.82 -12.89 -15.36
CA SER A 55 -21.42 -11.96 -14.32
C SER A 55 -20.90 -12.70 -13.08
N ARG A 56 -21.59 -13.75 -12.63
CA ARG A 56 -21.14 -14.57 -11.50
C ARG A 56 -19.77 -15.23 -11.79
N GLU A 57 -19.60 -15.85 -12.95
CA GLU A 57 -18.34 -16.47 -13.36
C GLU A 57 -17.20 -15.45 -13.51
N HIS A 58 -17.51 -14.21 -13.87
CA HIS A 58 -16.52 -13.14 -14.01
C HIS A 58 -16.04 -12.57 -12.66
N TYR A 59 -16.97 -12.37 -11.70
CA TYR A 59 -16.67 -11.66 -10.45
C TYR A 59 -16.49 -12.57 -9.23
N ILE A 60 -16.93 -13.82 -9.29
CA ILE A 60 -16.83 -14.77 -8.19
C ILE A 60 -15.91 -15.92 -8.57
N GLN A 61 -15.05 -16.29 -7.64
CA GLN A 61 -14.18 -17.45 -7.78
C GLN A 61 -14.20 -18.28 -6.50
N MET A 62 -14.64 -19.56 -6.59
CA MET A 62 -14.45 -20.48 -5.47
C MET A 62 -12.96 -20.79 -5.31
N LEU A 63 -12.44 -20.50 -4.15
CA LEU A 63 -11.03 -20.69 -3.83
C LEU A 63 -10.83 -22.01 -3.09
N THR A 64 -9.93 -22.81 -3.60
CA THR A 64 -9.59 -24.14 -3.06
C THR A 64 -8.09 -24.25 -2.85
N ARG A 65 -7.65 -25.23 -2.07
CA ARG A 65 -6.23 -25.54 -1.92
C ARG A 65 -5.56 -25.84 -3.25
N GLU A 66 -6.29 -26.44 -4.19
CA GLU A 66 -5.78 -26.79 -5.50
C GLU A 66 -5.49 -25.55 -6.35
N ASN A 67 -6.48 -24.66 -6.54
CA ASN A 67 -6.33 -23.49 -7.40
C ASN A 67 -5.52 -22.36 -6.78
N THR A 68 -5.23 -22.40 -5.46
CA THR A 68 -4.36 -21.43 -4.77
C THR A 68 -2.98 -21.98 -4.41
N ARG A 69 -2.67 -23.22 -4.79
CA ARG A 69 -1.46 -23.93 -4.36
C ARG A 69 -0.15 -23.16 -4.62
N SER A 70 -0.05 -22.49 -5.74
CA SER A 70 1.19 -21.86 -6.21
C SER A 70 1.14 -20.34 -6.35
N ILE A 71 -0.01 -19.71 -6.00
CA ILE A 71 -0.19 -18.26 -6.23
C ILE A 71 0.79 -17.39 -5.42
N ASP A 72 1.23 -17.87 -4.26
CA ASP A 72 2.21 -17.20 -3.39
C ASP A 72 3.61 -17.06 -3.97
N ARG A 73 3.87 -17.71 -5.11
CA ARG A 73 5.14 -17.63 -5.86
C ARG A 73 5.17 -16.49 -6.88
N THR A 74 4.09 -15.71 -6.97
CA THR A 74 3.94 -14.61 -7.91
C THR A 74 3.52 -13.34 -7.21
N GLY A 75 3.92 -12.19 -7.76
CA GLY A 75 3.43 -10.88 -7.33
C GLY A 75 2.01 -10.60 -7.82
N GLY A 76 1.57 -9.37 -7.59
CA GLY A 76 0.23 -8.94 -7.91
C GLY A 76 -0.82 -9.57 -6.98
N THR A 77 -2.04 -9.70 -7.48
CA THR A 77 -3.14 -10.37 -6.78
C THR A 77 -3.91 -11.31 -7.69
N TYR A 78 -4.08 -12.54 -7.25
CA TYR A 78 -4.82 -13.59 -7.95
C TYR A 78 -6.30 -13.20 -8.19
N LEU A 79 -6.87 -12.41 -7.28
CA LEU A 79 -8.23 -11.91 -7.36
C LEU A 79 -8.37 -10.62 -8.16
N HIS A 80 -7.28 -10.06 -8.68
CA HIS A 80 -7.24 -8.71 -9.23
C HIS A 80 -7.68 -7.65 -8.20
N SER A 81 -7.56 -6.38 -8.56
CA SER A 81 -7.87 -5.27 -7.66
C SER A 81 -8.54 -4.12 -8.40
N SER A 82 -9.22 -3.26 -7.66
CA SER A 82 -9.73 -1.98 -8.16
C SER A 82 -9.67 -0.90 -7.08
N ARG A 83 -9.88 0.34 -7.51
CA ARG A 83 -10.03 1.52 -6.62
C ARG A 83 -11.49 1.96 -6.52
N THR A 84 -12.42 1.03 -6.69
CA THR A 84 -13.85 1.29 -6.60
C THR A 84 -14.24 1.56 -5.15
N ASN A 85 -15.01 2.64 -4.94
CA ASN A 85 -15.64 2.93 -3.66
C ASN A 85 -17.16 2.82 -3.84
N PRO A 86 -17.81 1.80 -3.25
CA PRO A 86 -19.25 1.58 -3.43
C PRO A 86 -20.16 2.74 -2.93
N LYS A 87 -19.65 3.57 -2.02
CA LYS A 87 -20.37 4.77 -1.55
C LYS A 87 -20.26 5.97 -2.49
N LYS A 88 -19.35 5.95 -3.46
CA LYS A 88 -19.04 7.10 -4.32
C LYS A 88 -18.85 6.65 -5.76
N MET A 89 -19.79 5.87 -6.29
CA MET A 89 -19.80 5.42 -7.67
C MET A 89 -20.11 6.59 -8.61
N LYS A 90 -19.23 6.85 -9.59
CA LYS A 90 -19.47 7.89 -10.61
C LYS A 90 -20.53 7.48 -11.64
N LYS A 91 -20.64 6.19 -11.89
CA LYS A 91 -21.62 5.59 -12.80
C LYS A 91 -22.17 4.32 -12.18
N LEU A 92 -23.47 4.10 -12.31
CA LEU A 92 -24.09 2.85 -11.91
C LEU A 92 -23.74 1.74 -12.90
N PRO A 93 -23.51 0.50 -12.42
CA PRO A 93 -23.49 -0.67 -13.27
C PRO A 93 -24.82 -0.83 -14.02
N PRO A 94 -24.82 -1.38 -15.27
CA PRO A 94 -26.04 -1.44 -16.10
C PRO A 94 -27.23 -2.12 -15.46
N HIS A 95 -27.01 -3.12 -14.60
CA HIS A 95 -28.07 -3.87 -13.91
C HIS A 95 -28.65 -3.12 -12.70
N LEU A 96 -28.12 -1.96 -12.34
CA LEU A 96 -28.55 -1.13 -11.20
C LEU A 96 -29.21 0.19 -11.64
N THR A 97 -29.49 0.39 -12.93
CA THR A 97 -29.91 1.68 -13.47
C THR A 97 -31.31 2.13 -13.07
N ASP A 98 -32.19 1.22 -12.58
CA ASP A 98 -33.60 1.54 -12.28
C ASP A 98 -33.96 1.56 -10.80
N THR A 99 -33.01 1.61 -9.92
CA THR A 99 -33.28 1.26 -8.53
C THR A 99 -32.85 2.38 -7.59
N GLY A 100 -33.56 3.44 -7.41
CA GLY A 100 -33.56 4.35 -6.28
C GLY A 100 -32.30 4.42 -5.37
N TYR A 101 -31.11 4.21 -5.93
CA TYR A 101 -29.85 4.32 -5.18
C TYR A 101 -29.68 5.75 -4.67
N LEU A 102 -29.17 5.87 -3.45
CA LEU A 102 -28.90 7.18 -2.87
C LEU A 102 -27.90 7.94 -3.74
N VAL A 103 -28.31 9.10 -4.19
CA VAL A 103 -27.44 10.05 -4.88
C VAL A 103 -26.84 10.98 -3.84
N ASN A 104 -25.52 11.00 -3.75
CA ASN A 104 -24.79 11.91 -2.86
C ASN A 104 -24.87 13.36 -3.38
N GLU A 105 -24.64 14.34 -2.52
CA GLU A 105 -24.63 15.77 -2.85
C GLU A 105 -23.70 16.13 -4.02
N ASN A 106 -22.63 15.35 -4.20
CA ASN A 106 -21.66 15.50 -5.31
C ASN A 106 -22.02 14.75 -6.59
N GLY A 107 -23.25 14.23 -6.72
CA GLY A 107 -23.73 13.50 -7.88
C GLY A 107 -23.20 12.08 -8.04
N THR A 108 -22.54 11.52 -7.03
CA THR A 108 -22.13 10.10 -7.02
C THR A 108 -23.21 9.22 -6.38
N PHE A 109 -23.17 7.92 -6.66
CA PHE A 109 -24.15 6.95 -6.17
C PHE A 109 -23.60 6.12 -5.02
N ASP A 110 -24.43 5.86 -4.00
CA ASP A 110 -24.14 4.89 -2.95
C ASP A 110 -24.85 3.56 -3.27
N VAL A 111 -24.10 2.53 -3.60
CA VAL A 111 -24.61 1.20 -3.95
C VAL A 111 -24.41 0.17 -2.82
N THR A 112 -24.24 0.64 -1.59
CA THR A 112 -23.99 -0.23 -0.44
C THR A 112 -25.10 -1.28 -0.25
N ALA A 113 -26.37 -0.92 -0.45
CA ALA A 113 -27.47 -1.86 -0.35
C ALA A 113 -27.35 -3.05 -1.33
N SER A 114 -26.85 -2.82 -2.54
CA SER A 114 -26.58 -3.89 -3.52
C SER A 114 -25.43 -4.79 -3.06
N VAL A 115 -24.40 -4.22 -2.46
CA VAL A 115 -23.26 -5.00 -1.91
C VAL A 115 -23.74 -5.90 -0.77
N GLU A 116 -24.56 -5.38 0.16
CA GLU A 116 -25.15 -6.17 1.25
C GLU A 116 -26.05 -7.29 0.73
N ALA A 117 -26.91 -6.99 -0.25
CA ALA A 117 -27.77 -7.99 -0.89
C ALA A 117 -26.95 -9.12 -1.55
N SER A 118 -25.87 -8.76 -2.24
CA SER A 118 -24.95 -9.73 -2.87
C SER A 118 -24.27 -10.63 -1.85
N LEU A 119 -23.77 -10.07 -0.75
CA LEU A 119 -23.13 -10.84 0.32
C LEU A 119 -24.12 -11.80 0.98
N LYS A 120 -25.37 -11.37 1.18
CA LYS A 120 -26.45 -12.18 1.76
C LYS A 120 -26.87 -13.33 0.82
N ASP A 121 -27.08 -13.05 -0.47
CA ASP A 121 -27.46 -14.06 -1.48
C ASP A 121 -26.38 -15.15 -1.60
N LEU A 122 -25.13 -14.76 -1.54
CA LEU A 122 -23.99 -15.67 -1.60
C LEU A 122 -23.73 -16.40 -0.27
N ASN A 123 -24.54 -16.15 0.75
CA ASN A 123 -24.41 -16.72 2.10
C ASN A 123 -23.00 -16.51 2.68
N ILE A 124 -22.47 -15.30 2.60
CA ILE A 124 -21.18 -14.94 3.18
C ILE A 124 -21.34 -14.67 4.67
N ASP A 125 -20.78 -15.55 5.51
CA ASP A 125 -20.83 -15.41 6.97
C ASP A 125 -19.83 -14.36 7.47
N TYR A 126 -18.65 -14.29 6.85
CA TYR A 126 -17.58 -13.34 7.16
C TYR A 126 -16.93 -12.82 5.88
N LEU A 127 -16.48 -11.58 5.91
CA LEU A 127 -15.74 -10.97 4.81
C LEU A 127 -14.33 -10.61 5.26
N VAL A 128 -13.30 -11.13 4.59
CA VAL A 128 -11.91 -10.72 4.75
C VAL A 128 -11.58 -9.66 3.71
N ALA A 129 -11.39 -8.43 4.16
CA ALA A 129 -11.05 -7.29 3.29
C ALA A 129 -9.56 -6.94 3.43
N ILE A 130 -8.80 -7.06 2.32
CA ILE A 130 -7.35 -6.81 2.29
C ILE A 130 -7.10 -5.52 1.51
N GLY A 131 -6.51 -4.50 2.17
CA GLY A 131 -6.28 -3.24 1.48
C GLY A 131 -5.64 -2.15 2.32
N GLY A 132 -5.50 -0.97 1.73
CA GLY A 132 -5.13 0.27 2.40
C GLY A 132 -6.37 1.01 2.91
N ASP A 133 -6.19 2.25 3.37
CA ASP A 133 -7.20 3.06 4.06
C ASP A 133 -8.56 3.10 3.36
N ASP A 134 -8.61 3.29 2.05
CA ASP A 134 -9.89 3.35 1.31
C ASP A 134 -10.65 2.03 1.39
N THR A 135 -9.96 0.90 1.24
CA THR A 135 -10.56 -0.43 1.29
C THR A 135 -11.05 -0.74 2.70
N LEU A 136 -10.22 -0.45 3.71
CA LEU A 136 -10.51 -0.70 5.11
C LEU A 136 -11.62 0.20 5.64
N SER A 137 -11.67 1.45 5.18
CA SER A 137 -12.73 2.42 5.51
C SER A 137 -14.11 1.93 5.07
N TYR A 138 -14.22 1.39 3.86
CA TYR A 138 -15.49 0.83 3.39
C TYR A 138 -15.83 -0.49 4.12
N ALA A 139 -14.86 -1.33 4.42
CA ALA A 139 -15.04 -2.51 5.25
C ALA A 139 -15.58 -2.16 6.66
N ALA A 140 -15.03 -1.12 7.30
CA ALA A 140 -15.52 -0.60 8.57
C ALA A 140 -16.97 -0.06 8.47
N HIS A 141 -17.33 0.52 7.32
CA HIS A 141 -18.71 0.93 7.08
C HIS A 141 -19.66 -0.27 7.00
N LEU A 142 -19.31 -1.32 6.26
CA LEU A 142 -20.09 -2.57 6.19
C LEU A 142 -20.24 -3.23 7.57
N GLN A 143 -19.19 -3.20 8.40
CA GLN A 143 -19.25 -3.72 9.78
C GLN A 143 -20.30 -3.01 10.61
N ARG A 144 -20.43 -1.67 10.46
CA ARG A 144 -21.48 -0.89 11.17
C ARG A 144 -22.90 -1.22 10.70
N LEU A 145 -23.05 -1.73 9.49
CA LEU A 145 -24.32 -2.21 8.94
C LEU A 145 -24.62 -3.68 9.29
N GLY A 146 -23.71 -4.35 10.03
CA GLY A 146 -23.92 -5.72 10.50
C GLY A 146 -23.22 -6.80 9.69
N VAL A 147 -22.50 -6.44 8.61
CA VAL A 147 -21.66 -7.40 7.88
C VAL A 147 -20.42 -7.72 8.73
N LYS A 148 -20.18 -8.98 9.03
CA LYS A 148 -19.02 -9.41 9.83
C LYS A 148 -17.75 -9.33 9.01
N VAL A 149 -16.89 -8.34 9.31
CA VAL A 149 -15.67 -8.08 8.56
C VAL A 149 -14.43 -8.32 9.43
N VAL A 150 -13.39 -8.89 8.83
CA VAL A 150 -12.01 -8.91 9.37
C VAL A 150 -11.10 -8.29 8.33
N CYS A 151 -10.26 -7.35 8.74
CA CYS A 151 -9.41 -6.59 7.84
C CYS A 151 -7.95 -7.03 7.93
N ILE A 152 -7.24 -6.91 6.80
CA ILE A 152 -5.79 -7.15 6.72
C ILE A 152 -5.13 -5.94 6.05
N PRO A 153 -4.21 -5.23 6.74
CA PRO A 153 -3.61 -4.02 6.22
C PRO A 153 -2.56 -4.32 5.16
N LYS A 154 -2.67 -3.65 4.04
CA LYS A 154 -1.80 -3.80 2.89
C LYS A 154 -1.53 -2.45 2.25
N THR A 155 -0.29 -2.02 2.26
CA THR A 155 0.24 -0.89 1.51
C THR A 155 1.76 -0.88 1.61
N MET A 156 2.44 -0.51 0.54
CA MET A 156 3.88 -0.33 0.57
C MET A 156 4.31 0.96 1.29
N ASP A 157 3.38 1.90 1.49
CA ASP A 157 3.67 3.17 2.16
C ASP A 157 3.70 3.00 3.70
N ASN A 158 3.27 1.85 4.21
CA ASN A 158 3.23 1.50 5.64
C ASN A 158 2.49 2.55 6.50
N ASP A 159 1.44 3.12 5.95
CA ASP A 159 0.76 4.30 6.48
C ASP A 159 -0.63 4.03 7.09
N VAL A 160 -1.08 2.77 7.15
CA VAL A 160 -2.31 2.38 7.85
C VAL A 160 -2.12 2.55 9.36
N ARG A 161 -3.07 3.24 10.01
CA ARG A 161 -3.05 3.42 11.47
C ARG A 161 -3.38 2.13 12.21
N ASN A 162 -3.11 2.10 13.49
CA ASN A 162 -3.34 0.99 14.41
C ASN A 162 -2.50 -0.26 14.11
N THR A 163 -1.52 -0.15 13.22
CA THR A 163 -0.50 -1.17 12.98
C THR A 163 0.86 -0.53 12.70
N GLU A 164 1.92 -1.21 13.08
CA GLU A 164 3.29 -0.80 12.78
C GLU A 164 3.76 -1.33 11.42
N TYR A 165 3.03 -2.29 10.86
CA TYR A 165 3.42 -2.95 9.62
C TYR A 165 2.24 -3.22 8.71
N CYS A 166 2.43 -2.95 7.41
CA CYS A 166 1.53 -3.31 6.33
C CYS A 166 2.22 -4.24 5.34
N ILE A 167 1.50 -5.24 4.83
CA ILE A 167 2.02 -6.16 3.82
C ILE A 167 2.43 -5.40 2.55
N GLY A 168 3.59 -5.73 2.01
CA GLY A 168 4.19 -5.08 0.84
C GLY A 168 5.31 -4.10 1.17
N PHE A 169 5.42 -3.67 2.44
CA PHE A 169 6.41 -2.67 2.84
C PHE A 169 7.85 -3.18 2.78
N SER A 170 8.14 -4.34 3.39
CA SER A 170 9.51 -4.89 3.40
C SER A 170 10.03 -5.17 2.01
N THR A 171 9.21 -5.76 1.15
CA THR A 171 9.59 -6.04 -0.24
C THR A 171 9.88 -4.74 -1.00
N ALA A 172 9.09 -3.69 -0.78
CA ALA A 172 9.35 -2.38 -1.41
C ALA A 172 10.71 -1.81 -0.98
N ILE A 173 11.06 -1.90 0.32
CA ILE A 173 12.36 -1.45 0.83
C ILE A 173 13.50 -2.32 0.26
N SER A 174 13.36 -3.64 0.25
CA SER A 174 14.35 -4.57 -0.29
C SER A 174 14.67 -4.26 -1.76
N ARG A 175 13.65 -3.98 -2.57
CA ARG A 175 13.80 -3.63 -3.98
C ARG A 175 14.40 -2.24 -4.18
N ALA A 176 13.96 -1.25 -3.39
CA ALA A 176 14.55 0.08 -3.42
C ALA A 176 16.04 0.04 -3.07
N MET A 177 16.40 -0.69 -2.00
CA MET A 177 17.79 -0.91 -1.60
C MET A 177 18.62 -1.56 -2.70
N ASP A 178 18.09 -2.62 -3.35
CA ASP A 178 18.76 -3.30 -4.46
C ASP A 178 18.97 -2.35 -5.66
N ALA A 179 17.94 -1.59 -6.05
CA ALA A 179 18.05 -0.62 -7.13
C ALA A 179 19.08 0.47 -6.84
N VAL A 180 19.07 1.04 -5.64
CA VAL A 180 20.06 2.03 -5.19
C VAL A 180 21.47 1.43 -5.21
N THR A 181 21.64 0.22 -4.66
CA THR A 181 22.94 -0.44 -4.57
C THR A 181 23.53 -0.72 -5.94
N ARG A 182 22.73 -1.22 -6.89
CA ARG A 182 23.18 -1.46 -8.27
C ARG A 182 23.58 -0.17 -8.98
N GLN A 183 22.83 0.89 -8.81
CA GLN A 183 23.11 2.16 -9.49
C GLN A 183 24.27 2.95 -8.87
N ARG A 184 24.69 2.64 -7.63
CA ARG A 184 25.87 3.27 -7.01
C ARG A 184 27.13 3.14 -7.86
N SER A 185 27.31 2.02 -8.54
CA SER A 185 28.48 1.79 -9.37
C SER A 185 28.57 2.78 -10.54
N THR A 186 27.46 2.98 -11.26
CA THR A 186 27.44 3.93 -12.39
C THR A 186 27.44 5.39 -11.92
N ILE A 187 26.73 5.69 -10.80
CA ILE A 187 26.72 7.03 -10.19
C ILE A 187 28.15 7.41 -9.76
N GLY A 188 28.87 6.49 -9.10
CA GLY A 188 30.24 6.68 -8.66
C GLY A 188 31.25 6.75 -9.80
N SER A 189 31.09 5.93 -10.87
CA SER A 189 31.97 5.96 -12.04
C SER A 189 31.98 7.31 -12.75
N HIS A 190 30.90 8.06 -12.65
CA HIS A 190 30.74 9.37 -13.28
C HIS A 190 30.68 10.52 -12.26
N GLU A 191 30.94 10.24 -11.00
CA GLU A 191 30.97 11.25 -9.92
C GLU A 191 29.70 12.11 -9.82
N ARG A 192 28.51 11.48 -10.00
CA ARG A 192 27.22 12.17 -10.08
C ARG A 192 26.47 12.24 -8.75
N VAL A 193 25.37 13.00 -8.74
CA VAL A 193 24.37 12.98 -7.67
C VAL A 193 23.26 12.01 -8.07
N GLY A 194 23.08 10.94 -7.31
CA GLY A 194 21.98 9.97 -7.48
C GLY A 194 20.73 10.43 -6.75
N ILE A 195 19.61 10.53 -7.46
CA ILE A 195 18.31 10.95 -6.94
C ILE A 195 17.34 9.81 -7.16
N PHE A 196 16.84 9.20 -6.08
CA PHE A 196 15.88 8.11 -6.14
C PHE A 196 14.55 8.57 -5.59
N ARG A 197 13.53 8.63 -6.45
CA ARG A 197 12.17 8.88 -6.03
C ARG A 197 11.49 7.55 -5.75
N VAL A 198 10.86 7.43 -4.58
CA VAL A 198 10.11 6.25 -4.13
C VAL A 198 8.66 6.64 -3.82
N PHE A 199 7.80 5.65 -3.61
CA PHE A 199 6.42 5.89 -3.16
C PHE A 199 6.38 6.59 -1.80
N GLY A 200 5.22 7.09 -1.43
CA GLY A 200 4.96 7.82 -0.21
C GLY A 200 4.43 9.23 -0.52
N ARG A 201 3.16 9.31 -0.93
CA ARG A 201 2.51 10.60 -1.22
C ARG A 201 2.22 11.39 0.05
N ASP A 202 1.69 10.70 1.05
CA ASP A 202 1.20 11.30 2.29
C ASP A 202 2.00 10.87 3.52
N ALA A 203 2.81 9.80 3.40
CA ALA A 203 3.68 9.28 4.46
C ALA A 203 5.05 8.88 3.91
N GLY A 204 6.10 9.22 4.63
CA GLY A 204 7.49 9.08 4.18
C GLY A 204 8.22 7.81 4.61
N TYR A 205 7.52 6.79 5.12
CA TYR A 205 8.17 5.58 5.63
C TYR A 205 9.04 4.87 4.60
N THR A 206 8.58 4.75 3.35
CA THR A 206 9.32 4.08 2.28
C THR A 206 10.65 4.80 2.01
N ALA A 207 10.63 6.13 1.89
CA ALA A 207 11.85 6.91 1.70
C ALA A 207 12.76 6.86 2.95
N LEU A 208 12.18 6.95 4.14
CA LEU A 208 12.91 6.93 5.41
C LEU A 208 13.68 5.62 5.59
N TYR A 209 13.00 4.48 5.44
CA TYR A 209 13.64 3.17 5.62
C TYR A 209 14.62 2.84 4.50
N THR A 210 14.32 3.20 3.25
CA THR A 210 15.28 3.09 2.15
C THR A 210 16.54 3.92 2.44
N ALA A 211 16.39 5.16 2.89
CA ALA A 211 17.52 6.01 3.26
C ALA A 211 18.31 5.47 4.46
N TYR A 212 17.61 4.86 5.42
CA TYR A 212 18.24 4.21 6.58
C TYR A 212 19.20 3.09 6.17
N VAL A 213 18.70 2.13 5.38
CA VAL A 213 19.50 0.98 4.96
C VAL A 213 20.54 1.33 3.90
N CYS A 214 20.31 2.39 3.12
CA CYS A 214 21.27 2.89 2.13
C CYS A 214 22.25 3.94 2.67
N SER A 215 22.13 4.32 3.94
CA SER A 215 22.95 5.37 4.59
C SER A 215 22.93 6.69 3.83
N SER A 216 21.77 7.11 3.31
CA SER A 216 21.60 8.31 2.50
C SER A 216 20.78 9.39 3.18
N ARG A 217 20.70 10.57 2.56
CA ARG A 217 19.73 11.60 2.93
C ARG A 217 18.37 11.28 2.34
N CYS A 218 17.30 11.85 2.91
CA CYS A 218 15.96 11.73 2.34
C CYS A 218 15.13 12.99 2.55
N GLY A 219 14.18 13.18 1.62
CA GLY A 219 13.07 14.12 1.75
C GLY A 219 11.77 13.35 1.92
N ILE A 220 10.94 13.75 2.88
CA ILE A 220 9.67 13.08 3.19
C ILE A 220 8.51 14.10 3.22
N PRO A 221 7.26 13.68 2.98
CA PRO A 221 6.14 14.62 2.86
C PRO A 221 5.77 15.33 4.15
N GLU A 222 6.07 14.73 5.30
CA GLU A 222 5.72 15.27 6.62
C GLU A 222 6.48 16.56 6.95
N TYR A 223 7.72 16.68 6.47
CA TYR A 223 8.61 17.78 6.79
C TYR A 223 9.23 18.35 5.51
N ALA A 224 8.83 19.57 5.15
CA ALA A 224 9.47 20.30 4.07
C ALA A 224 10.93 20.61 4.48
N PHE A 225 11.86 20.38 3.58
CA PHE A 225 13.27 20.69 3.83
C PHE A 225 13.66 22.05 3.22
N ASN A 226 14.67 22.67 3.82
CA ASN A 226 15.29 23.86 3.23
C ASN A 226 16.20 23.43 2.08
N LEU A 227 15.98 23.98 0.90
CA LEU A 227 16.68 23.57 -0.32
C LEU A 227 18.17 23.88 -0.27
N GLU A 228 18.56 25.09 0.15
CA GLU A 228 19.97 25.50 0.26
C GLU A 228 20.74 24.57 1.21
N LYS A 229 20.17 24.35 2.39
CA LYS A 229 20.75 23.42 3.37
C LYS A 229 20.89 22.01 2.82
N MET A 230 19.92 21.52 2.07
CA MET A 230 20.02 20.19 1.43
C MET A 230 21.15 20.16 0.40
N MET A 231 21.30 21.21 -0.41
CA MET A 231 22.40 21.33 -1.38
C MET A 231 23.78 21.32 -0.70
N ASP A 232 23.95 22.12 0.36
CA ASP A 232 25.20 22.16 1.13
C ASP A 232 25.56 20.79 1.71
N LEU A 233 24.56 20.09 2.24
CA LEU A 233 24.72 18.76 2.81
C LEU A 233 25.08 17.70 1.74
N LEU A 234 24.46 17.76 0.56
CA LEU A 234 24.79 16.86 -0.56
C LEU A 234 26.20 17.15 -1.11
N ALA A 235 26.56 18.41 -1.25
CA ALA A 235 27.91 18.80 -1.66
C ALA A 235 28.97 18.33 -0.65
N ALA A 236 28.68 18.40 0.65
CA ALA A 236 29.57 17.87 1.68
C ALA A 236 29.66 16.34 1.62
N ASP A 237 28.54 15.63 1.45
CA ASP A 237 28.55 14.17 1.30
C ASP A 237 29.36 13.73 0.08
N LYS A 238 29.21 14.42 -1.04
CA LYS A 238 29.97 14.16 -2.27
C LYS A 238 31.47 14.33 -2.07
N ARG A 239 31.91 15.47 -1.50
CA ARG A 239 33.31 15.75 -1.20
C ARG A 239 33.94 14.77 -0.22
N ASN A 240 33.18 14.30 0.77
CA ASN A 240 33.66 13.37 1.79
C ASN A 240 33.65 11.91 1.32
N ASN A 241 33.06 11.63 0.18
CA ASN A 241 33.04 10.29 -0.40
C ASN A 241 34.31 10.10 -1.28
N PRO A 242 35.14 9.09 -1.03
CA PRO A 242 36.34 8.82 -1.86
C PRO A 242 36.02 8.62 -3.36
N SER A 243 34.82 8.17 -3.69
CA SER A 243 34.33 8.03 -5.07
C SER A 243 33.58 9.27 -5.57
N ASN A 244 33.63 10.39 -4.85
CA ASN A 244 33.11 11.69 -5.24
C ASN A 244 31.66 11.71 -5.75
N TYR A 245 30.76 10.92 -5.12
CA TYR A 245 29.33 10.91 -5.43
C TYR A 245 28.49 10.99 -4.15
N CYS A 246 27.21 11.34 -4.30
CA CYS A 246 26.26 11.26 -3.20
C CYS A 246 24.88 10.76 -3.69
N ILE A 247 24.05 10.37 -2.74
CA ILE A 247 22.70 9.82 -3.01
C ILE A 247 21.68 10.50 -2.09
N VAL A 248 20.51 10.80 -2.65
CA VAL A 248 19.33 11.26 -1.92
C VAL A 248 18.11 10.44 -2.32
N ILE A 249 17.28 10.07 -1.32
CA ILE A 249 16.02 9.38 -1.51
C ILE A 249 14.89 10.39 -1.30
N LEU A 250 14.00 10.52 -2.26
CA LEU A 250 12.85 11.42 -2.18
C LEU A 250 11.55 10.62 -2.19
N SER A 251 10.70 10.86 -1.19
CA SER A 251 9.32 10.39 -1.23
C SER A 251 8.57 11.11 -2.35
N GLU A 252 7.58 10.46 -2.96
CA GLU A 252 6.73 11.07 -4.00
C GLU A 252 6.12 12.40 -3.55
N GLY A 253 5.72 12.49 -2.28
CA GLY A 253 5.17 13.70 -1.68
C GLY A 253 6.20 14.64 -1.05
N ALA A 254 7.50 14.38 -1.21
CA ALA A 254 8.54 15.25 -0.67
C ALA A 254 8.46 16.65 -1.28
N LYS A 255 8.77 17.65 -0.47
CA LYS A 255 8.75 19.05 -0.88
C LYS A 255 9.78 19.84 -0.10
N TRP A 256 10.21 20.94 -0.68
CA TRP A 256 11.04 21.93 -0.01
C TRP A 256 10.32 23.26 0.13
N GLU A 257 10.86 24.14 0.94
CA GLU A 257 10.33 25.48 1.15
C GLU A 257 10.25 26.25 -0.19
N GLY A 258 9.07 26.74 -0.53
CA GLY A 258 8.83 27.42 -1.81
C GLY A 258 8.64 26.51 -3.02
N TYR A 259 8.66 25.17 -2.87
CA TYR A 259 8.40 24.24 -3.95
C TYR A 259 7.01 24.43 -4.54
N LYS A 260 6.98 24.65 -5.85
CA LYS A 260 5.75 24.65 -6.64
C LYS A 260 5.81 23.50 -7.63
N MET A 261 4.80 22.63 -7.58
CA MET A 261 4.70 21.51 -8.51
C MET A 261 4.63 22.05 -9.93
N GLN A 262 5.54 21.60 -10.77
CA GLN A 262 5.57 21.96 -12.18
C GLN A 262 4.71 20.97 -12.97
N GLU A 263 3.96 21.50 -13.92
CA GLU A 263 3.17 20.72 -14.87
C GLU A 263 3.74 20.90 -16.27
N TYR A 264 3.73 19.86 -17.09
CA TYR A 264 4.27 19.89 -18.46
C TYR A 264 3.40 19.10 -19.43
N GLY A 265 3.62 19.31 -20.73
CA GLY A 265 2.89 18.64 -21.80
C GLY A 265 1.52 19.25 -22.07
N GLU A 266 0.85 18.71 -23.06
CA GLU A 266 -0.53 19.09 -23.39
C GLU A 266 -1.51 18.55 -22.35
N PRO A 267 -2.60 19.28 -22.06
CA PRO A 267 -3.66 18.81 -21.19
C PRO A 267 -4.30 17.53 -21.74
N ASP A 268 -4.66 16.61 -20.86
CA ASP A 268 -5.48 15.45 -21.24
C ASP A 268 -6.94 15.88 -21.55
N ALA A 269 -7.79 14.92 -21.95
CA ALA A 269 -9.19 15.15 -22.26
C ALA A 269 -10.02 15.76 -21.10
N PHE A 270 -9.45 15.81 -19.89
CA PHE A 270 -10.05 16.40 -18.68
C PHE A 270 -9.36 17.69 -18.24
N GLY A 271 -8.42 18.20 -19.05
CA GLY A 271 -7.69 19.44 -18.77
C GLY A 271 -6.51 19.30 -17.80
N HIS A 272 -6.11 18.06 -17.42
CA HIS A 272 -4.98 17.83 -16.54
C HIS A 272 -3.68 17.70 -17.33
N ARG A 273 -2.65 18.43 -16.92
CA ARG A 273 -1.28 18.27 -17.43
C ARG A 273 -0.50 17.23 -16.62
N LYS A 274 0.52 16.66 -17.24
CA LYS A 274 1.46 15.78 -16.55
C LYS A 274 2.23 16.59 -15.51
N LYS A 275 2.33 16.05 -14.30
CA LYS A 275 3.11 16.64 -13.22
C LYS A 275 4.55 16.16 -13.31
N MET A 276 5.49 17.08 -13.14
CA MET A 276 6.90 16.73 -13.05
C MET A 276 7.15 15.92 -11.78
N SER A 277 7.91 14.83 -11.91
CA SER A 277 8.37 14.06 -10.76
C SER A 277 9.16 14.94 -9.81
N VAL A 278 9.00 14.78 -8.50
CA VAL A 278 9.79 15.49 -7.50
C VAL A 278 11.29 15.21 -7.69
N GLY A 279 11.65 14.01 -8.17
CA GLY A 279 13.02 13.65 -8.50
C GLY A 279 13.59 14.51 -9.63
N GLU A 280 12.85 14.70 -10.72
CA GLU A 280 13.26 15.55 -11.84
C GLU A 280 13.30 17.04 -11.47
N ALA A 281 12.31 17.50 -10.68
CA ALA A 281 12.31 18.86 -10.18
C ALA A 281 13.53 19.13 -9.28
N PHE A 282 13.87 18.19 -8.41
CA PHE A 282 15.05 18.29 -7.55
C PHE A 282 16.36 18.20 -8.35
N ALA A 283 16.43 17.36 -9.38
CA ALA A 283 17.59 17.29 -10.28
C ALA A 283 17.87 18.62 -10.97
N SER A 284 16.81 19.33 -11.38
CA SER A 284 16.94 20.69 -11.96
C SER A 284 17.55 21.67 -10.97
N GLU A 285 17.17 21.59 -9.71
CA GLU A 285 17.75 22.43 -8.63
C GLU A 285 19.22 22.08 -8.36
N VAL A 286 19.58 20.78 -8.34
CA VAL A 286 20.97 20.32 -8.20
C VAL A 286 21.84 20.87 -9.35
N ALA A 287 21.39 20.73 -10.60
CA ALA A 287 22.10 21.25 -11.76
C ALA A 287 22.26 22.79 -11.72
N ALA A 288 21.21 23.50 -11.31
CA ALA A 288 21.24 24.96 -11.23
C ALA A 288 22.19 25.49 -10.14
N ARG A 289 22.21 24.87 -8.96
CA ARG A 289 22.90 25.37 -7.75
C ARG A 289 24.28 24.78 -7.56
N LEU A 290 24.42 23.46 -7.72
CA LEU A 290 25.69 22.75 -7.50
C LEU A 290 26.52 22.61 -8.78
N LYS A 291 25.91 22.80 -9.96
CA LYS A 291 26.53 22.55 -11.29
C LYS A 291 26.98 21.08 -11.46
N GLU A 292 26.27 20.17 -10.81
CA GLU A 292 26.56 18.74 -10.81
C GLU A 292 25.61 17.99 -11.75
N GLU A 293 26.14 16.94 -12.38
CA GLU A 293 25.34 16.00 -13.13
C GLU A 293 24.54 15.08 -12.19
N THR A 294 23.35 14.72 -12.61
CA THR A 294 22.44 13.88 -11.84
C THR A 294 22.08 12.59 -12.56
N VAL A 295 21.74 11.58 -11.78
CA VAL A 295 21.03 10.37 -12.26
C VAL A 295 19.72 10.30 -11.48
N VAL A 296 18.60 10.39 -12.17
CA VAL A 296 17.26 10.30 -11.56
C VAL A 296 16.70 8.91 -11.83
N SER A 297 16.20 8.27 -10.79
CA SER A 297 15.49 6.98 -10.86
C SER A 297 14.17 7.07 -10.13
N ASP A 298 13.08 7.03 -10.90
CA ASP A 298 11.72 6.95 -10.38
C ASP A 298 11.37 5.49 -10.09
N LEU A 299 11.60 5.05 -8.87
CA LEU A 299 11.27 3.70 -8.39
C LEU A 299 9.79 3.65 -8.00
N THR A 300 8.96 3.23 -8.93
CA THR A 300 7.50 3.19 -8.77
C THR A 300 6.99 1.74 -8.81
N TYR A 301 6.52 1.28 -9.96
CA TYR A 301 5.97 -0.07 -10.12
C TYR A 301 7.00 -1.18 -9.87
N ASP A 302 8.30 -0.89 -10.02
CA ASP A 302 9.37 -1.83 -9.67
C ASP A 302 9.29 -2.26 -8.19
N LEU A 303 8.90 -1.34 -7.30
CA LEU A 303 8.80 -1.63 -5.87
C LEU A 303 7.62 -2.53 -5.52
N ARG A 304 6.56 -2.58 -6.36
CA ARG A 304 5.38 -3.42 -6.14
C ARG A 304 5.32 -4.67 -7.01
N SER A 305 6.28 -4.87 -7.90
CA SER A 305 6.28 -5.98 -8.85
C SER A 305 6.93 -7.25 -8.29
N GLY A 306 6.53 -8.41 -8.78
CA GLY A 306 7.16 -9.68 -8.51
C GLY A 306 6.87 -10.28 -7.12
N GLU A 307 7.60 -11.33 -6.77
CA GLU A 307 7.40 -12.13 -5.57
C GLU A 307 7.71 -11.35 -4.29
N ALA A 308 6.99 -11.61 -3.21
CA ALA A 308 7.26 -11.03 -1.90
C ALA A 308 8.57 -11.55 -1.31
N ASP A 309 9.25 -10.71 -0.54
CA ASP A 309 10.38 -11.15 0.26
C ASP A 309 9.95 -12.03 1.45
N PHE A 310 10.95 -12.54 2.19
CA PHE A 310 10.69 -13.43 3.32
C PHE A 310 9.81 -12.77 4.39
N VAL A 311 10.04 -11.51 4.69
CA VAL A 311 9.33 -10.79 5.76
C VAL A 311 7.86 -10.64 5.40
N ASP A 312 7.57 -10.15 4.20
CA ASP A 312 6.19 -10.00 3.73
C ASP A 312 5.47 -11.35 3.63
N LYS A 313 6.15 -12.43 3.19
CA LYS A 313 5.56 -13.78 3.16
C LYS A 313 5.22 -14.29 4.56
N MET A 314 6.11 -14.10 5.50
CA MET A 314 5.89 -14.52 6.89
C MET A 314 4.72 -13.75 7.53
N ILE A 315 4.72 -12.43 7.41
CA ILE A 315 3.66 -11.59 7.98
C ILE A 315 2.32 -11.84 7.28
N ALA A 316 2.31 -11.98 5.95
CA ALA A 316 1.11 -12.31 5.19
C ALA A 316 0.49 -13.64 5.65
N SER A 317 1.31 -14.66 5.84
CA SER A 317 0.85 -15.98 6.33
C SER A 317 0.32 -15.90 7.77
N THR A 318 1.00 -15.14 8.63
CA THR A 318 0.57 -14.94 10.03
C THR A 318 -0.72 -14.14 10.09
N PHE A 319 -0.84 -13.04 9.35
CA PHE A 319 -2.06 -12.23 9.30
C PHE A 319 -3.25 -13.02 8.76
N ALA A 320 -3.03 -13.88 7.75
CA ALA A 320 -4.06 -14.77 7.24
C ALA A 320 -4.55 -15.75 8.32
N GLY A 321 -3.63 -16.38 9.06
CA GLY A 321 -3.96 -17.25 10.19
C GLY A 321 -4.75 -16.53 11.27
N MET A 322 -4.27 -15.36 11.72
CA MET A 322 -4.93 -14.53 12.73
C MET A 322 -6.34 -14.09 12.32
N ALA A 323 -6.53 -13.73 11.05
CA ALA A 323 -7.85 -13.36 10.54
C ALA A 323 -8.83 -14.53 10.63
N VAL A 324 -8.42 -15.74 10.23
CA VAL A 324 -9.25 -16.94 10.29
C VAL A 324 -9.49 -17.40 11.74
N ASP A 325 -8.49 -17.32 12.61
CA ASP A 325 -8.65 -17.61 14.04
C ASP A 325 -9.66 -16.65 14.70
N THR A 326 -9.64 -15.36 14.31
CA THR A 326 -10.62 -14.36 14.75
C THR A 326 -12.04 -14.73 14.30
N ILE A 327 -12.20 -15.19 13.07
CA ILE A 327 -13.47 -15.70 12.51
C ILE A 327 -13.92 -16.95 13.28
N GLN A 328 -13.03 -17.89 13.54
CA GLN A 328 -13.33 -19.12 14.29
C GLN A 328 -13.82 -18.81 15.72
N GLN A 329 -13.30 -17.76 16.33
CA GLN A 329 -13.73 -17.25 17.65
C GLN A 329 -15.08 -16.51 17.59
N GLY A 330 -15.71 -16.36 16.41
CA GLY A 330 -16.96 -15.62 16.25
C GLY A 330 -16.80 -14.10 16.29
N ARG A 331 -15.58 -13.57 16.25
CA ARG A 331 -15.26 -12.14 16.34
C ARG A 331 -15.19 -11.50 14.95
N SER A 332 -15.49 -10.21 14.88
CA SER A 332 -15.39 -9.38 13.66
C SER A 332 -15.17 -7.91 14.03
N GLY A 333 -15.06 -7.03 13.03
CA GLY A 333 -14.82 -5.60 13.24
C GLY A 333 -13.37 -5.30 13.65
N LEU A 334 -12.46 -6.21 13.36
CA LEU A 334 -11.06 -6.14 13.76
C LEU A 334 -10.12 -6.19 12.55
N MET A 335 -8.92 -5.68 12.73
CA MET A 335 -7.83 -5.70 11.77
C MET A 335 -6.62 -6.43 12.37
N THR A 336 -5.96 -7.25 11.57
CA THR A 336 -4.66 -7.84 11.96
C THR A 336 -3.61 -6.74 12.02
N ALA A 337 -2.74 -6.79 13.01
CA ALA A 337 -1.78 -5.72 13.27
C ALA A 337 -0.49 -6.24 13.88
N ILE A 338 0.54 -5.39 13.83
CA ILE A 338 1.69 -5.45 14.73
C ILE A 338 1.61 -4.22 15.61
N VAL A 339 1.61 -4.43 16.93
CA VAL A 339 1.53 -3.37 17.94
C VAL A 339 2.60 -3.62 19.00
N ASN A 340 3.45 -2.63 19.25
CA ASN A 340 4.61 -2.77 20.14
C ASN A 340 5.48 -3.99 19.80
N GLY A 341 5.69 -4.23 18.50
CA GLY A 341 6.48 -5.34 18.01
C GLY A 341 5.83 -6.72 18.12
N CYS A 342 4.56 -6.82 18.48
CA CYS A 342 3.85 -8.08 18.65
C CYS A 342 2.65 -8.19 17.72
N TYR A 343 2.37 -9.40 17.23
CA TYR A 343 1.14 -9.68 16.51
C TYR A 343 -0.08 -9.47 17.40
N ALA A 344 -1.04 -8.71 16.93
CA ALA A 344 -2.25 -8.35 17.65
C ALA A 344 -3.45 -8.18 16.70
N MET A 345 -4.64 -8.22 17.27
CA MET A 345 -5.84 -7.72 16.58
C MET A 345 -6.14 -6.31 17.09
N SER A 346 -6.28 -5.36 16.20
CA SER A 346 -6.60 -3.96 16.50
C SER A 346 -7.97 -3.57 15.94
N GLU A 347 -8.45 -2.41 16.33
CA GLU A 347 -9.61 -1.78 15.69
C GLU A 347 -9.28 -1.36 14.26
N ILE A 348 -10.27 -1.44 13.37
CA ILE A 348 -10.12 -0.90 12.01
C ILE A 348 -9.98 0.62 12.13
N PRO A 349 -8.98 1.25 11.49
CA PRO A 349 -8.72 2.68 11.65
C PRO A 349 -9.91 3.56 11.26
N ASP A 350 -10.13 4.66 12.02
CA ASP A 350 -11.06 5.69 11.60
C ASP A 350 -10.45 6.48 10.41
N PRO A 351 -11.11 6.47 9.24
CA PRO A 351 -10.60 7.17 8.06
C PRO A 351 -10.49 8.69 8.23
N LYS A 352 -11.19 9.27 9.20
CA LYS A 352 -11.10 10.70 9.51
C LYS A 352 -9.75 11.13 10.06
N LEU A 353 -8.98 10.19 10.63
CA LEU A 353 -7.67 10.46 11.20
C LEU A 353 -6.57 10.56 10.13
N GLY A 354 -6.88 10.20 8.87
CA GLY A 354 -5.93 10.14 7.78
C GLY A 354 -4.81 9.10 8.00
N PRO A 355 -3.80 9.06 7.13
CA PRO A 355 -2.73 8.08 7.21
C PRO A 355 -1.83 8.28 8.44
N ARG A 356 -1.15 7.22 8.86
CA ARG A 356 -0.07 7.27 9.84
C ARG A 356 1.12 8.02 9.23
N LYS A 357 1.77 8.87 10.01
CA LYS A 357 2.89 9.70 9.57
C LYS A 357 4.17 9.37 10.33
N VAL A 358 5.31 9.68 9.70
CA VAL A 358 6.63 9.56 10.32
C VAL A 358 6.72 10.54 11.49
N ASP A 359 7.08 10.00 12.66
CA ASP A 359 7.34 10.81 13.85
C ASP A 359 8.68 11.55 13.76
N SER A 360 8.74 12.76 14.30
CA SER A 360 9.94 13.60 14.29
C SER A 360 11.15 12.94 14.99
N SER A 361 10.91 12.02 15.93
CA SER A 361 12.00 11.28 16.59
C SER A 361 12.71 10.27 15.66
N MET A 362 12.07 9.89 14.54
CA MET A 362 12.60 8.97 13.53
C MET A 362 13.39 9.69 12.43
N TYR A 363 13.25 11.01 12.32
CA TYR A 363 13.83 11.81 11.25
C TYR A 363 14.60 13.01 11.77
N ASN A 364 15.87 13.11 11.41
CA ASN A 364 16.71 14.22 11.79
C ASN A 364 16.51 15.42 10.84
N LEU A 365 15.77 16.42 11.29
CA LEU A 365 15.43 17.64 10.54
C LEU A 365 16.66 18.52 10.20
N GLU A 366 17.74 18.41 10.99
CA GLU A 366 18.96 19.18 10.76
C GLU A 366 19.85 18.57 9.67
N ARG A 367 19.79 17.25 9.51
CA ARG A 367 20.63 16.50 8.58
C ARG A 367 19.87 15.88 7.43
N TYR A 368 18.54 15.97 7.42
CA TYR A 368 17.66 15.31 6.45
C TYR A 368 18.01 13.83 6.25
N ARG A 369 18.13 13.13 7.37
CA ARG A 369 18.46 11.69 7.45
C ARG A 369 17.57 11.00 8.46
N PRO A 370 17.39 9.69 8.33
CA PRO A 370 16.84 8.89 9.41
C PRO A 370 17.69 9.06 10.68
N THR A 371 17.03 9.05 11.83
CA THR A 371 17.73 9.00 13.12
C THR A 371 18.17 7.57 13.36
N TYR A 372 19.49 7.35 13.46
CA TYR A 372 20.06 6.03 13.74
C TYR A 372 19.94 5.72 15.23
N ASN A 373 18.79 5.18 15.60
CA ASN A 373 18.49 4.74 16.96
C ASN A 373 17.68 3.43 16.88
N ASN A 374 17.33 2.86 18.03
CA ASN A 374 16.56 1.63 18.12
C ASN A 374 15.06 1.77 17.74
N LYS A 375 14.59 2.94 17.30
CA LYS A 375 13.20 3.19 16.94
C LYS A 375 12.84 2.80 15.50
N LEU A 376 13.83 2.66 14.62
CA LEU A 376 13.66 2.26 13.22
C LEU A 376 13.79 0.74 13.00
N GLY A 377 13.81 -0.06 14.03
CA GLY A 377 13.82 -1.51 13.87
C GLY A 377 12.47 -2.04 13.39
N LEU A 378 12.47 -2.98 12.44
CA LEU A 378 11.32 -3.83 12.23
C LEU A 378 11.35 -4.92 13.31
N PRO A 379 10.23 -5.15 14.02
CA PRO A 379 10.16 -6.19 15.03
C PRO A 379 10.08 -7.58 14.37
N LEU A 380 11.19 -8.00 13.81
CA LEU A 380 11.32 -9.28 13.14
C LEU A 380 11.73 -10.33 14.17
N PHE A 381 11.05 -11.47 14.13
CA PHE A 381 11.40 -12.66 14.96
C PHE A 381 11.23 -12.49 16.47
N LEU A 382 10.39 -11.58 16.92
CA LEU A 382 10.03 -11.53 18.33
C LEU A 382 9.07 -12.68 18.65
N THR A 383 9.64 -13.84 18.95
CA THR A 383 8.93 -14.84 19.73
C THR A 383 8.93 -14.36 21.18
N ARG A 384 7.76 -14.14 21.77
CA ARG A 384 7.70 -14.02 23.22
C ARG A 384 8.09 -15.37 23.82
N PRO A 385 8.96 -15.40 24.85
CA PRO A 385 9.19 -16.60 25.62
C PRO A 385 7.89 -17.09 26.27
#